data_17a78a90f1ac05e088ecd45865710269
#
_entry.id   17a78a90f1ac05e088ecd45865710269
#
_cell.length_a   1.000
_cell.length_b   1.000
_cell.length_c   1.000
_cell.angle_alpha   90.00
_cell.angle_beta   90.00
_cell.angle_gamma   90.00
#
_symmetry.space_group_name_H-M   'P 1'
#
loop_
_entity.id
_entity.type
_entity.pdbx_description
1 polymer ?
#
loop_
_entity_poly.entity_id
_entity_poly.type
_entity_poly.pdbx_seq_one_letter_code
_entity_poly.pdbx_strand_id
1 'polypeptide(L)'
;MPGNGRNMRILRDLRLSTKVLILHRMVKEPGVGQRDLAALLEVTPQAVSDYMKHMEEEGLIEREGRASRPTMVGFQFLQEHLQELGDFTFQAMRDINVINSCPAIAGEDLKEDDPVVLELEDGYIVARKGKWGPSTGIASRDAMKGEDLAIRDLEGIMEFTSGVVTVIALPSAIEGGTSVIDVDALKAQVEKADLGVVVAVDPVGVVAAKLANLEVDIYFGVDRATVDAALRGLNVLVLGGRDTLGDVVDSVVAHNERSETQIEYSMLDLRSA
;
A
#
# COMPACT_ATOMS: atom_id res chain seq x y z
N MET A 1 -22.55 -4.52 -2.84
CA MET A 1 -22.96 -3.25 -2.24
C MET A 1 -22.65 -2.15 -3.24
N PRO A 2 -23.56 -1.29 -3.64
CA PRO A 2 -23.23 -0.23 -4.59
C PRO A 2 -22.27 0.74 -3.90
N GLY A 3 -21.11 0.91 -4.51
CA GLY A 3 -20.05 1.77 -4.04
C GLY A 3 -20.56 3.16 -3.69
N ASN A 4 -20.13 3.62 -2.53
CA ASN A 4 -20.40 4.95 -2.00
C ASN A 4 -19.71 5.97 -2.92
N GLY A 5 -20.36 6.31 -4.03
CA GLY A 5 -19.99 7.41 -4.90
C GLY A 5 -20.13 8.70 -4.10
N ARG A 6 -19.14 9.00 -3.23
CA ARG A 6 -19.00 10.32 -2.64
C ARG A 6 -18.99 11.28 -3.81
N ASN A 7 -20.06 12.04 -3.88
CA ASN A 7 -20.33 13.01 -4.93
C ASN A 7 -19.11 13.95 -4.99
N MET A 8 -18.23 13.78 -5.99
CA MET A 8 -17.01 14.60 -6.22
C MET A 8 -17.37 16.07 -6.35
N ARG A 9 -17.81 16.67 -5.24
CA ARG A 9 -18.30 18.06 -5.20
C ARG A 9 -17.18 19.03 -5.54
N ILE A 10 -15.95 18.73 -5.12
CA ILE A 10 -14.78 19.57 -5.37
C ILE A 10 -14.52 19.80 -6.86
N LEU A 11 -14.78 18.83 -7.74
CA LEU A 11 -14.60 18.98 -9.19
C LEU A 11 -15.80 19.62 -9.91
N ARG A 12 -16.96 19.73 -9.22
CA ARG A 12 -18.19 20.26 -9.81
C ARG A 12 -18.60 21.63 -9.24
N ASP A 13 -18.08 21.97 -8.08
CA ASP A 13 -18.39 23.20 -7.37
C ASP A 13 -17.17 24.15 -7.42
N LEU A 14 -17.23 25.10 -8.34
CA LEU A 14 -16.16 26.08 -8.54
C LEU A 14 -15.90 26.90 -7.25
N ARG A 15 -16.94 27.19 -6.45
CA ARG A 15 -16.75 27.93 -5.19
C ARG A 15 -15.95 27.11 -4.19
N LEU A 16 -16.28 25.82 -4.09
CA LEU A 16 -15.57 24.89 -3.22
C LEU A 16 -14.11 24.74 -3.65
N SER A 17 -13.86 24.47 -4.93
CA SER A 17 -12.51 24.34 -5.48
C SER A 17 -11.68 25.61 -5.26
N THR A 18 -12.28 26.77 -5.46
CA THR A 18 -11.61 28.06 -5.25
C THR A 18 -11.22 28.26 -3.78
N LYS A 19 -12.07 27.91 -2.81
CA LYS A 19 -11.76 27.98 -1.38
C LYS A 19 -10.57 27.07 -1.02
N VAL A 20 -10.55 25.86 -1.55
CA VAL A 20 -9.44 24.90 -1.36
C VAL A 20 -8.13 25.47 -1.89
N LEU A 21 -8.14 26.06 -3.10
CA LEU A 21 -6.95 26.68 -3.69
C LEU A 21 -6.45 27.90 -2.87
N ILE A 22 -7.37 28.75 -2.39
CA ILE A 22 -7.02 29.88 -1.53
C ILE A 22 -6.39 29.41 -0.22
N LEU A 23 -7.03 28.44 0.48
CA LEU A 23 -6.51 27.89 1.74
C LEU A 23 -5.15 27.24 1.55
N HIS A 24 -4.99 26.41 0.51
CA HIS A 24 -3.71 25.79 0.20
C HIS A 24 -2.60 26.83 -0.02
N ARG A 25 -2.89 27.91 -0.76
CA ARG A 25 -1.92 28.96 -0.99
C ARG A 25 -1.56 29.70 0.30
N MET A 26 -2.55 30.01 1.15
CA MET A 26 -2.33 30.64 2.45
C MET A 26 -1.48 29.81 3.41
N VAL A 27 -1.63 28.46 3.38
CA VAL A 27 -0.80 27.53 4.15
C VAL A 27 0.63 27.52 3.65
N LYS A 28 0.82 27.51 2.32
CA LYS A 28 2.15 27.47 1.69
C LYS A 28 2.89 28.81 1.84
N GLU A 29 2.16 29.91 1.84
CA GLU A 29 2.72 31.26 1.88
C GLU A 29 1.92 32.14 2.87
N PRO A 30 2.29 32.11 4.16
CA PRO A 30 1.62 32.90 5.18
C PRO A 30 1.67 34.40 4.86
N GLY A 31 0.50 35.06 4.90
CA GLY A 31 0.40 36.48 4.60
C GLY A 31 0.28 36.84 3.11
N VAL A 32 0.06 35.85 2.24
CA VAL A 32 -0.17 36.05 0.80
C VAL A 32 -1.26 37.13 0.56
N GLY A 33 -0.98 38.05 -0.34
CA GLY A 33 -1.86 39.20 -0.65
C GLY A 33 -3.02 38.82 -1.60
N GLN A 34 -4.11 39.61 -1.54
CA GLN A 34 -5.27 39.37 -2.44
C GLN A 34 -4.90 39.51 -3.92
N ARG A 35 -3.90 40.34 -4.28
CA ARG A 35 -3.43 40.49 -5.66
C ARG A 35 -2.72 39.23 -6.15
N ASP A 36 -1.93 38.60 -5.29
CA ASP A 36 -1.20 37.37 -5.62
C ASP A 36 -2.16 36.21 -5.75
N LEU A 37 -3.18 36.12 -4.87
CA LEU A 37 -4.28 35.17 -4.99
C LEU A 37 -5.08 35.37 -6.27
N ALA A 38 -5.37 36.62 -6.65
CA ALA A 38 -6.09 36.96 -7.88
C ALA A 38 -5.31 36.51 -9.13
N ALA A 39 -4.00 36.75 -9.14
CA ALA A 39 -3.12 36.31 -10.21
C ALA A 39 -3.05 34.78 -10.31
N LEU A 40 -2.93 34.06 -9.16
CA LEU A 40 -2.91 32.61 -9.12
C LEU A 40 -4.20 31.96 -9.64
N LEU A 41 -5.34 32.57 -9.31
CA LEU A 41 -6.67 32.05 -9.65
C LEU A 41 -7.21 32.57 -10.99
N GLU A 42 -6.45 33.44 -11.65
CA GLU A 42 -6.85 34.11 -12.90
C GLU A 42 -8.20 34.84 -12.80
N VAL A 43 -8.44 35.47 -11.64
CA VAL A 43 -9.65 36.23 -11.34
C VAL A 43 -9.33 37.68 -10.93
N THR A 44 -10.35 38.50 -10.78
CA THR A 44 -10.16 39.88 -10.31
C THR A 44 -9.88 39.94 -8.80
N PRO A 45 -9.12 40.93 -8.31
CA PRO A 45 -8.92 41.13 -6.86
C PRO A 45 -10.24 41.33 -6.10
N GLN A 46 -11.26 41.90 -6.75
CA GLN A 46 -12.60 42.02 -6.17
C GLN A 46 -13.23 40.65 -5.92
N ALA A 47 -13.14 39.74 -6.87
CA ALA A 47 -13.65 38.36 -6.71
C ALA A 47 -12.95 37.65 -5.55
N VAL A 48 -11.61 37.77 -5.42
CA VAL A 48 -10.86 37.21 -4.28
C VAL A 48 -11.35 37.84 -2.96
N SER A 49 -11.56 39.14 -2.92
CA SER A 49 -12.09 39.83 -1.72
C SER A 49 -13.45 39.26 -1.29
N ASP A 50 -14.33 38.97 -2.25
CA ASP A 50 -15.65 38.40 -1.97
C ASP A 50 -15.52 36.96 -1.46
N TYR A 51 -14.63 36.15 -2.04
CA TYR A 51 -14.33 34.81 -1.52
C TYR A 51 -13.79 34.85 -0.10
N MET A 52 -12.81 35.70 0.18
CA MET A 52 -12.22 35.83 1.52
C MET A 52 -13.26 36.29 2.55
N LYS A 53 -14.18 37.19 2.20
CA LYS A 53 -15.28 37.60 3.08
C LYS A 53 -16.18 36.43 3.44
N HIS A 54 -16.60 35.64 2.46
CA HIS A 54 -17.41 34.44 2.73
C HIS A 54 -16.66 33.39 3.55
N MET A 55 -15.37 33.18 3.28
CA MET A 55 -14.52 32.26 4.05
C MET A 55 -14.34 32.70 5.51
N GLU A 56 -14.29 34.00 5.74
CA GLU A 56 -14.27 34.60 7.10
C GLU A 56 -15.62 34.39 7.82
N GLU A 57 -16.74 34.59 7.12
CA GLU A 57 -18.09 34.35 7.62
C GLU A 57 -18.33 32.86 7.94
N GLU A 58 -17.72 31.96 7.17
CA GLU A 58 -17.75 30.50 7.39
C GLU A 58 -16.73 30.02 8.45
N GLY A 59 -15.89 30.91 8.98
CA GLY A 59 -14.88 30.60 9.97
C GLY A 59 -13.68 29.81 9.44
N LEU A 60 -13.48 29.74 8.12
CA LEU A 60 -12.35 29.05 7.50
C LEU A 60 -11.04 29.83 7.59
N ILE A 61 -11.15 31.14 7.63
CA ILE A 61 -10.02 32.07 7.79
C ILE A 61 -10.33 33.11 8.85
N GLU A 62 -9.30 33.70 9.42
CA GLU A 62 -9.42 34.83 10.34
C GLU A 62 -8.45 35.94 9.96
N ARG A 63 -8.79 37.18 10.31
CA ARG A 63 -7.93 38.33 10.07
C ARG A 63 -6.93 38.51 11.21
N GLU A 64 -5.66 38.69 10.82
CA GLU A 64 -4.58 39.05 11.73
C GLU A 64 -3.94 40.38 11.22
N GLY A 65 -4.45 41.50 11.69
CA GLY A 65 -4.01 42.82 11.23
C GLY A 65 -4.39 43.08 9.77
N ARG A 66 -3.41 43.16 8.86
CA ARG A 66 -3.61 43.33 7.41
C ARG A 66 -3.58 42.01 6.63
N ALA A 67 -3.19 40.93 7.26
CA ALA A 67 -3.14 39.59 6.67
C ALA A 67 -4.35 38.75 7.09
N SER A 68 -4.61 37.70 6.35
CA SER A 68 -5.56 36.65 6.74
C SER A 68 -4.81 35.32 6.86
N ARG A 69 -5.26 34.48 7.77
CA ARG A 69 -4.70 33.12 7.96
C ARG A 69 -5.80 32.08 8.07
N PRO A 70 -5.52 30.82 7.70
CA PRO A 70 -6.44 29.73 7.93
C PRO A 70 -6.66 29.49 9.43
N THR A 71 -7.90 29.21 9.82
CA THR A 71 -8.24 28.73 11.16
C THR A 71 -8.04 27.22 11.25
N MET A 72 -8.21 26.62 12.43
CA MET A 72 -8.23 25.15 12.58
C MET A 72 -9.35 24.51 11.73
N VAL A 73 -10.51 25.16 11.64
CA VAL A 73 -11.63 24.73 10.79
C VAL A 73 -11.22 24.79 9.31
N GLY A 74 -10.51 25.84 8.90
CA GLY A 74 -9.97 25.97 7.54
C GLY A 74 -8.95 24.88 7.20
N PHE A 75 -8.08 24.51 8.14
CA PHE A 75 -7.15 23.38 7.96
C PHE A 75 -7.86 22.07 7.80
N GLN A 76 -8.85 21.78 8.65
CA GLN A 76 -9.65 20.55 8.55
C GLN A 76 -10.42 20.49 7.22
N PHE A 77 -11.05 21.58 6.83
CA PHE A 77 -11.71 21.72 5.53
C PHE A 77 -10.76 21.43 4.36
N LEU A 78 -9.56 22.01 4.37
CA LEU A 78 -8.54 21.77 3.35
C LEU A 78 -8.12 20.31 3.30
N GLN A 79 -7.83 19.71 4.45
CA GLN A 79 -7.40 18.32 4.55
C GLN A 79 -8.46 17.35 4.02
N GLU A 80 -9.73 17.54 4.41
CA GLU A 80 -10.83 16.70 3.94
C GLU A 80 -10.96 16.69 2.42
N HIS A 81 -10.92 17.87 1.80
CA HIS A 81 -11.09 17.98 0.35
C HIS A 81 -9.85 17.55 -0.45
N LEU A 82 -8.65 17.72 0.09
CA LEU A 82 -7.44 17.18 -0.52
C LEU A 82 -7.43 15.65 -0.45
N GLN A 83 -7.93 15.06 0.65
CA GLN A 83 -8.07 13.63 0.76
C GLN A 83 -9.11 13.07 -0.23
N GLU A 84 -10.27 13.73 -0.37
CA GLU A 84 -11.30 13.38 -1.38
C GLU A 84 -10.72 13.37 -2.81
N LEU A 85 -9.91 14.38 -3.16
CA LEU A 85 -9.21 14.46 -4.44
C LEU A 85 -8.17 13.35 -4.61
N GLY A 86 -7.40 13.07 -3.56
CA GLY A 86 -6.40 12.01 -3.56
C GLY A 86 -7.02 10.65 -3.78
N ASP A 87 -8.08 10.32 -3.06
CA ASP A 87 -8.82 9.07 -3.19
C ASP A 87 -9.40 8.90 -4.61
N PHE A 88 -10.00 9.97 -5.15
CA PHE A 88 -10.50 9.94 -6.52
C PHE A 88 -9.38 9.71 -7.55
N THR A 89 -8.29 10.47 -7.45
CA THR A 89 -7.17 10.34 -8.38
C THR A 89 -6.60 8.92 -8.35
N PHE A 90 -6.45 8.37 -7.14
CA PHE A 90 -5.97 7.00 -6.96
C PHE A 90 -6.93 5.97 -7.58
N GLN A 91 -8.24 6.10 -7.34
CA GLN A 91 -9.24 5.22 -7.94
C GLN A 91 -9.29 5.37 -9.46
N ALA A 92 -9.34 6.61 -9.97
CA ALA A 92 -9.37 6.86 -11.40
C ALA A 92 -8.14 6.30 -12.13
N MET A 93 -6.95 6.41 -11.54
CA MET A 93 -5.73 5.80 -12.10
C MET A 93 -5.83 4.27 -12.14
N ARG A 94 -6.42 3.66 -11.12
CA ARG A 94 -6.68 2.21 -11.13
C ARG A 94 -7.73 1.79 -12.16
N ASP A 95 -8.81 2.57 -12.28
CA ASP A 95 -9.91 2.27 -13.21
C ASP A 95 -9.49 2.41 -14.69
N ILE A 96 -8.56 3.33 -14.98
CA ILE A 96 -8.03 3.53 -16.34
C ILE A 96 -7.00 2.45 -16.71
N ASN A 97 -6.51 1.71 -15.71
CA ASN A 97 -5.55 0.61 -15.84
C ASN A 97 -4.32 0.93 -16.72
N VAL A 98 -3.91 2.20 -16.72
CA VAL A 98 -2.72 2.66 -17.45
C VAL A 98 -1.50 2.47 -16.56
N ILE A 99 -1.15 1.22 -16.28
CA ILE A 99 0.23 0.90 -15.96
C ILE A 99 0.95 0.82 -17.30
N ASN A 100 1.44 1.95 -17.77
CA ASN A 100 2.18 2.01 -19.05
C ASN A 100 3.51 1.24 -18.99
N SER A 101 4.00 0.93 -17.79
CA SER A 101 5.20 0.12 -17.60
C SER A 101 5.26 -0.49 -16.21
N CYS A 102 5.84 -1.68 -16.08
CA CYS A 102 6.17 -2.30 -14.80
C CYS A 102 7.66 -2.67 -14.73
N PRO A 103 8.28 -2.63 -13.53
CA PRO A 103 9.61 -3.19 -13.34
C PRO A 103 9.53 -4.72 -13.34
N ALA A 104 10.49 -5.36 -14.00
CA ALA A 104 10.64 -6.80 -14.05
C ALA A 104 12.10 -7.21 -13.96
N ILE A 105 12.35 -8.49 -13.69
CA ILE A 105 13.66 -9.13 -13.78
C ILE A 105 13.73 -9.87 -15.12
N ALA A 106 14.82 -9.71 -15.86
CA ALA A 106 15.05 -10.47 -17.08
C ALA A 106 15.28 -11.95 -16.75
N GLY A 107 14.37 -12.83 -17.14
CA GLY A 107 14.51 -14.29 -16.97
C GLY A 107 15.52 -14.92 -17.95
N GLU A 108 15.87 -14.20 -18.99
CA GLU A 108 16.88 -14.54 -20.01
C GLU A 108 17.42 -13.25 -20.64
N ASP A 109 18.43 -13.34 -21.51
CA ASP A 109 18.96 -12.15 -22.19
C ASP A 109 17.91 -11.55 -23.14
N LEU A 110 17.54 -10.30 -22.89
CA LEU A 110 16.55 -9.54 -23.63
C LEU A 110 17.22 -8.40 -24.41
N LYS A 111 16.63 -8.05 -25.54
CA LYS A 111 16.99 -6.87 -26.32
C LYS A 111 15.89 -5.81 -26.20
N GLU A 112 16.26 -4.55 -26.37
CA GLU A 112 15.29 -3.47 -26.54
C GLU A 112 14.29 -3.85 -27.65
N ASP A 113 13.01 -3.57 -27.42
CA ASP A 113 11.89 -3.91 -28.30
C ASP A 113 11.56 -5.41 -28.42
N ASP A 114 12.21 -6.29 -27.67
CA ASP A 114 11.80 -7.70 -27.61
C ASP A 114 10.40 -7.81 -27.00
N PRO A 115 9.47 -8.56 -27.64
CA PRO A 115 8.20 -8.92 -27.01
C PRO A 115 8.45 -9.93 -25.90
N VAL A 116 7.82 -9.70 -24.75
CA VAL A 116 7.98 -10.53 -23.57
C VAL A 116 6.66 -10.99 -22.99
N VAL A 117 6.69 -12.13 -22.34
CA VAL A 117 5.65 -12.65 -21.45
C VAL A 117 6.10 -12.40 -20.03
N LEU A 118 5.16 -12.01 -19.17
CA LEU A 118 5.39 -11.74 -17.76
C LEU A 118 4.83 -12.87 -16.91
N GLU A 119 5.64 -13.35 -16.01
CA GLU A 119 5.32 -14.41 -15.05
C GLU A 119 5.69 -13.96 -13.64
N LEU A 120 5.03 -14.51 -12.63
CA LEU A 120 5.38 -14.30 -11.23
C LEU A 120 6.23 -15.46 -10.75
N GLU A 121 7.47 -15.21 -10.38
CA GLU A 121 8.40 -16.20 -9.82
C GLU A 121 8.99 -15.64 -8.53
N ASP A 122 8.91 -16.39 -7.45
CA ASP A 122 9.44 -16.03 -6.13
C ASP A 122 9.03 -14.62 -5.66
N GLY A 123 7.80 -14.21 -5.97
CA GLY A 123 7.26 -12.89 -5.61
C GLY A 123 7.73 -11.74 -6.51
N TYR A 124 8.49 -12.01 -7.57
CA TYR A 124 8.96 -11.04 -8.55
C TYR A 124 8.32 -11.23 -9.91
N ILE A 125 8.12 -10.13 -10.62
CA ILE A 125 7.73 -10.18 -12.03
C ILE A 125 8.99 -10.50 -12.84
N VAL A 126 8.93 -11.62 -13.58
CA VAL A 126 10.01 -12.08 -14.46
C VAL A 126 9.55 -11.96 -15.90
N ALA A 127 10.39 -11.35 -16.74
CA ALA A 127 10.15 -11.18 -18.17
C ALA A 127 10.95 -12.19 -19.01
N ARG A 128 10.27 -12.95 -19.88
CA ARG A 128 10.88 -13.88 -20.82
C ARG A 128 10.43 -13.58 -22.24
N LYS A 129 11.24 -13.90 -23.26
CA LYS A 129 10.86 -13.72 -24.66
C LYS A 129 9.59 -14.48 -24.97
N GLY A 130 8.63 -13.81 -25.55
CA GLY A 130 7.37 -14.42 -25.95
C GLY A 130 6.38 -13.39 -26.49
N LYS A 131 5.47 -13.87 -27.33
CA LYS A 131 4.40 -13.03 -27.93
C LYS A 131 3.00 -13.40 -27.43
N TRP A 132 2.89 -14.52 -26.74
CA TRP A 132 1.61 -15.09 -26.35
C TRP A 132 1.68 -15.52 -24.88
N GLY A 133 0.81 -14.97 -24.06
CA GLY A 133 0.70 -15.28 -22.63
C GLY A 133 -0.45 -14.48 -22.00
N PRO A 134 -0.77 -14.75 -20.73
CA PRO A 134 -1.83 -14.05 -20.01
C PRO A 134 -1.48 -12.57 -19.76
N SER A 135 -0.20 -12.25 -19.65
CA SER A 135 0.31 -10.88 -19.56
C SER A 135 1.55 -10.74 -20.43
N THR A 136 1.58 -9.72 -21.29
CA THR A 136 2.65 -9.48 -22.26
C THR A 136 3.07 -8.02 -22.24
N GLY A 137 4.22 -7.72 -22.83
CA GLY A 137 4.72 -6.36 -22.99
C GLY A 137 5.96 -6.31 -23.87
N ILE A 138 6.64 -5.18 -23.84
CA ILE A 138 7.84 -4.90 -24.64
C ILE A 138 8.98 -4.49 -23.73
N ALA A 139 10.16 -5.10 -23.90
CA ALA A 139 11.37 -4.72 -23.18
C ALA A 139 11.79 -3.27 -23.53
N SER A 140 12.04 -2.44 -22.51
CA SER A 140 12.38 -1.02 -22.71
C SER A 140 13.86 -0.79 -23.02
N ARG A 141 14.70 -1.77 -22.78
CA ARG A 141 16.16 -1.73 -23.00
C ARG A 141 16.75 -3.15 -23.11
N ASP A 142 18.01 -3.23 -23.55
CA ASP A 142 18.81 -4.45 -23.42
C ASP A 142 18.99 -4.79 -21.92
N ALA A 143 18.85 -6.06 -21.58
CA ALA A 143 19.08 -6.58 -20.23
C ALA A 143 19.60 -8.01 -20.30
N MET A 144 20.63 -8.33 -19.50
CA MET A 144 21.10 -9.70 -19.32
C MET A 144 20.24 -10.43 -18.30
N LYS A 145 20.22 -11.75 -18.36
CA LYS A 145 19.51 -12.57 -17.38
C LYS A 145 19.86 -12.14 -15.96
N GLY A 146 18.84 -11.88 -15.15
CA GLY A 146 18.96 -11.44 -13.75
C GLY A 146 19.05 -9.93 -13.55
N GLU A 147 19.14 -9.14 -14.61
CA GLU A 147 19.09 -7.67 -14.50
C GLU A 147 17.65 -7.17 -14.44
N ASP A 148 17.46 -6.00 -13.81
CA ASP A 148 16.20 -5.29 -13.80
C ASP A 148 15.96 -4.58 -15.15
N LEU A 149 14.70 -4.46 -15.54
CA LEU A 149 14.31 -3.61 -16.67
C LEU A 149 12.85 -3.17 -16.51
N ALA A 150 12.47 -2.11 -17.24
CA ALA A 150 11.06 -1.75 -17.36
C ALA A 150 10.45 -2.50 -18.56
N ILE A 151 9.22 -2.98 -18.39
CA ILE A 151 8.41 -3.51 -19.47
C ILE A 151 7.33 -2.48 -19.80
N ARG A 152 7.21 -2.07 -21.04
CA ARG A 152 6.22 -1.11 -21.56
C ARG A 152 5.16 -1.79 -22.38
N ASP A 153 4.14 -1.03 -22.73
CA ASP A 153 3.02 -1.48 -23.59
C ASP A 153 2.41 -2.79 -23.07
N LEU A 154 2.05 -2.78 -21.77
CA LEU A 154 1.52 -3.94 -21.09
C LEU A 154 0.13 -4.30 -21.61
N GLU A 155 -0.06 -5.57 -21.96
CA GLU A 155 -1.33 -6.13 -22.41
C GLU A 155 -1.68 -7.38 -21.58
N GLY A 156 -2.99 -7.58 -21.37
CA GLY A 156 -3.50 -8.74 -20.62
C GLY A 156 -3.64 -8.47 -19.11
N ILE A 157 -3.97 -9.53 -18.39
CA ILE A 157 -4.16 -9.51 -16.94
C ILE A 157 -3.23 -10.56 -16.34
N MET A 158 -2.39 -10.14 -15.43
CA MET A 158 -1.63 -11.07 -14.61
C MET A 158 -2.53 -11.51 -13.45
N GLU A 159 -3.03 -12.75 -13.53
CA GLU A 159 -3.77 -13.34 -12.42
C GLU A 159 -2.78 -13.76 -11.34
N PHE A 160 -2.85 -13.12 -10.19
CA PHE A 160 -2.09 -13.51 -9.01
C PHE A 160 -2.99 -14.37 -8.14
N THR A 161 -2.56 -15.61 -7.88
CA THR A 161 -3.11 -16.38 -6.79
C THR A 161 -2.33 -16.02 -5.53
N SER A 162 -3.02 -15.51 -4.52
CA SER A 162 -2.38 -15.20 -3.23
C SER A 162 -1.81 -16.47 -2.61
N GLY A 163 -0.66 -16.33 -1.95
CA GLY A 163 -0.13 -17.37 -1.10
C GLY A 163 -0.95 -17.53 0.19
N VAL A 164 -0.68 -18.60 0.91
CA VAL A 164 -1.31 -18.92 2.19
C VAL A 164 -0.47 -18.39 3.35
N VAL A 165 -1.12 -17.79 4.36
CA VAL A 165 -0.48 -17.36 5.60
C VAL A 165 -0.74 -18.39 6.69
N THR A 166 0.32 -19.05 7.15
CA THR A 166 0.25 -20.00 8.28
C THR A 166 0.85 -19.33 9.52
N VAL A 167 0.05 -19.13 10.54
CA VAL A 167 0.47 -18.53 11.81
C VAL A 167 0.63 -19.62 12.85
N ILE A 168 1.81 -19.76 13.44
CA ILE A 168 2.06 -20.65 14.58
C ILE A 168 2.23 -19.80 15.83
N ALA A 169 1.22 -19.85 16.69
CA ALA A 169 1.21 -19.19 17.99
C ALA A 169 1.91 -20.07 19.04
N LEU A 170 2.91 -19.49 19.68
CA LEU A 170 3.70 -20.11 20.74
C LEU A 170 3.32 -19.52 22.11
N PRO A 171 3.60 -20.20 23.23
CA PRO A 171 3.53 -19.58 24.54
C PRO A 171 4.32 -18.28 24.55
N SER A 172 3.80 -17.22 25.18
CA SER A 172 4.51 -15.95 25.31
C SER A 172 5.82 -16.14 26.10
N ALA A 173 6.73 -15.19 25.99
CA ALA A 173 7.99 -15.24 26.75
C ALA A 173 7.74 -15.33 28.28
N ILE A 174 6.66 -14.73 28.79
CA ILE A 174 6.26 -14.79 30.20
C ILE A 174 5.76 -16.20 30.59
N GLU A 175 5.11 -16.90 29.66
CA GLU A 175 4.63 -18.28 29.84
C GLU A 175 5.71 -19.33 29.65
N GLY A 176 6.96 -18.92 29.40
CA GLY A 176 8.12 -19.80 29.19
C GLY A 176 8.58 -19.89 27.73
N GLY A 177 7.84 -19.32 26.79
CA GLY A 177 8.23 -19.25 25.37
C GLY A 177 8.54 -20.62 24.77
N THR A 178 9.63 -20.71 24.04
CA THR A 178 10.10 -21.97 23.42
C THR A 178 10.65 -23.02 24.39
N SER A 179 10.84 -22.70 25.68
CA SER A 179 11.34 -23.67 26.65
C SER A 179 10.28 -24.69 27.10
N VAL A 180 9.01 -24.42 26.88
CA VAL A 180 7.87 -25.23 27.30
C VAL A 180 7.10 -25.86 26.15
N ILE A 181 7.60 -25.80 24.93
CA ILE A 181 6.97 -26.41 23.76
C ILE A 181 7.62 -27.75 23.41
N ASP A 182 6.85 -28.62 22.73
CA ASP A 182 7.36 -29.77 22.03
C ASP A 182 7.99 -29.33 20.69
N VAL A 183 9.32 -29.41 20.60
CA VAL A 183 10.08 -29.01 19.41
C VAL A 183 9.79 -29.97 18.21
N ASP A 184 9.52 -31.22 18.47
CA ASP A 184 9.19 -32.17 17.39
C ASP A 184 7.79 -31.88 16.84
N ALA A 185 6.85 -31.49 17.68
CA ALA A 185 5.55 -31.00 17.25
C ALA A 185 5.68 -29.70 16.41
N LEU A 186 6.54 -28.76 16.80
CA LEU A 186 6.82 -27.56 16.01
C LEU A 186 7.36 -27.92 14.62
N LYS A 187 8.38 -28.78 14.54
CA LYS A 187 8.97 -29.25 13.28
C LYS A 187 7.95 -29.95 12.39
N ALA A 188 7.11 -30.78 12.96
CA ALA A 188 6.06 -31.48 12.21
C ALA A 188 5.00 -30.54 11.64
N GLN A 189 4.74 -29.37 12.27
CA GLN A 189 3.85 -28.37 11.70
C GLN A 189 4.54 -27.54 10.60
N VAL A 190 5.82 -27.20 10.80
CA VAL A 190 6.62 -26.52 9.80
C VAL A 190 6.78 -27.35 8.52
N GLU A 191 7.02 -28.67 8.65
CA GLU A 191 7.15 -29.60 7.51
C GLU A 191 5.86 -29.68 6.66
N LYS A 192 4.70 -29.42 7.25
CA LYS A 192 3.41 -29.44 6.52
C LYS A 192 3.16 -28.13 5.78
N ALA A 193 3.83 -27.04 6.18
CA ALA A 193 3.70 -25.77 5.53
C ALA A 193 4.56 -25.77 4.25
N ASP A 194 3.94 -25.37 3.14
CA ASP A 194 4.67 -25.08 1.91
C ASP A 194 5.35 -23.71 2.08
N LEU A 195 6.67 -23.75 2.38
CA LEU A 195 7.41 -22.57 2.85
C LEU A 195 7.90 -21.71 1.69
N GLY A 196 7.48 -20.45 1.66
CA GLY A 196 8.04 -19.42 0.80
C GLY A 196 8.85 -18.38 1.60
N VAL A 197 8.25 -17.84 2.67
CA VAL A 197 8.84 -16.77 3.50
C VAL A 197 8.60 -17.08 4.98
N VAL A 198 9.62 -16.92 5.80
CA VAL A 198 9.57 -17.11 7.26
C VAL A 198 9.61 -15.76 7.96
N VAL A 199 8.56 -15.46 8.70
CA VAL A 199 8.38 -14.23 9.46
C VAL A 199 8.43 -14.54 10.95
N ALA A 200 9.27 -13.82 11.69
CA ALA A 200 9.28 -13.86 13.15
C ALA A 200 8.80 -12.52 13.71
N VAL A 201 7.76 -12.54 14.54
CA VAL A 201 7.16 -11.31 15.08
C VAL A 201 7.94 -10.77 16.28
N ASP A 202 8.54 -11.67 17.05
CA ASP A 202 9.23 -11.37 18.30
C ASP A 202 10.42 -12.34 18.56
N PRO A 203 11.18 -12.18 19.64
CA PRO A 203 12.27 -13.10 19.97
C PRO A 203 11.84 -14.56 20.16
N VAL A 204 10.59 -14.84 20.58
CA VAL A 204 10.07 -16.22 20.68
C VAL A 204 10.00 -16.84 19.32
N GLY A 205 9.46 -16.11 18.33
CA GLY A 205 9.41 -16.54 16.92
C GLY A 205 10.80 -16.78 16.33
N VAL A 206 11.78 -15.91 16.60
CA VAL A 206 13.17 -16.07 16.14
C VAL A 206 13.79 -17.36 16.69
N VAL A 207 13.60 -17.65 17.97
CA VAL A 207 14.14 -18.87 18.61
C VAL A 207 13.42 -20.11 18.07
N ALA A 208 12.09 -20.04 17.90
CA ALA A 208 11.30 -21.12 17.31
C ALA A 208 11.76 -21.47 15.89
N ALA A 209 12.00 -20.46 15.03
CA ALA A 209 12.54 -20.67 13.69
C ALA A 209 13.88 -21.43 13.74
N LYS A 210 14.80 -21.02 14.61
CA LYS A 210 16.09 -21.69 14.80
C LYS A 210 15.93 -23.13 15.25
N LEU A 211 15.02 -23.44 16.20
CA LEU A 211 14.73 -24.78 16.66
C LEU A 211 14.13 -25.67 15.56
N ALA A 212 13.41 -25.07 14.63
CA ALA A 212 12.89 -25.72 13.44
C ALA A 212 13.88 -25.77 12.27
N ASN A 213 15.13 -25.31 12.43
CA ASN A 213 16.17 -25.19 11.41
C ASN A 213 15.76 -24.29 10.23
N LEU A 214 15.03 -23.24 10.51
CA LEU A 214 14.64 -22.20 9.55
C LEU A 214 15.47 -20.94 9.73
N GLU A 215 15.72 -20.24 8.62
CA GLU A 215 16.20 -18.86 8.63
C GLU A 215 15.00 -17.92 8.64
N VAL A 216 15.12 -16.80 9.34
CA VAL A 216 14.07 -15.76 9.39
C VAL A 216 14.34 -14.76 8.28
N ASP A 217 13.41 -14.63 7.35
CA ASP A 217 13.51 -13.68 6.24
C ASP A 217 13.06 -12.28 6.66
N ILE A 218 12.03 -12.18 7.50
CA ILE A 218 11.42 -10.90 7.90
C ILE A 218 11.25 -10.86 9.42
N TYR A 219 11.77 -9.79 10.04
CA TYR A 219 11.66 -9.54 11.48
C TYR A 219 11.12 -8.14 11.81
N PHE A 220 11.11 -7.20 10.87
CA PHE A 220 10.61 -5.84 11.06
C PHE A 220 9.51 -5.52 10.06
N GLY A 221 8.51 -4.73 10.48
CA GLY A 221 7.37 -4.38 9.64
C GLY A 221 6.55 -5.61 9.21
N VAL A 222 6.49 -6.59 10.09
CA VAL A 222 5.98 -7.95 9.83
C VAL A 222 4.52 -7.99 9.41
N ASP A 223 3.71 -7.10 9.93
CA ASP A 223 2.29 -6.96 9.64
C ASP A 223 2.05 -6.67 8.15
N ARG A 224 2.68 -5.61 7.65
CA ARG A 224 2.60 -5.23 6.24
C ARG A 224 3.32 -6.19 5.32
N ALA A 225 4.51 -6.64 5.72
CA ALA A 225 5.33 -7.53 4.91
C ALA A 225 4.66 -8.90 4.69
N THR A 226 3.96 -9.45 5.70
CA THR A 226 3.17 -10.67 5.57
C THR A 226 2.10 -10.55 4.48
N VAL A 227 1.33 -9.47 4.50
CA VAL A 227 0.30 -9.21 3.48
C VAL A 227 0.91 -9.02 2.10
N ASP A 228 1.97 -8.21 1.99
CA ASP A 228 2.63 -7.93 0.71
C ASP A 228 3.26 -9.20 0.10
N ALA A 229 3.86 -10.10 0.92
CA ALA A 229 4.42 -11.37 0.47
C ALA A 229 3.32 -12.32 -0.02
N ALA A 230 2.23 -12.47 0.75
CA ALA A 230 1.11 -13.31 0.36
C ALA A 230 0.45 -12.83 -0.94
N LEU A 231 0.26 -11.51 -1.13
CA LEU A 231 -0.28 -10.93 -2.36
C LEU A 231 0.63 -11.16 -3.59
N ARG A 232 1.91 -11.43 -3.36
CA ARG A 232 2.87 -11.81 -4.41
C ARG A 232 2.94 -13.32 -4.65
N GLY A 233 1.98 -14.08 -4.12
CA GLY A 233 1.89 -15.54 -4.32
C GLY A 233 2.81 -16.35 -3.40
N LEU A 234 3.51 -15.72 -2.45
CA LEU A 234 4.40 -16.44 -1.53
C LEU A 234 3.62 -17.00 -0.34
N ASN A 235 3.84 -18.25 -0.01
CA ASN A 235 3.35 -18.80 1.24
C ASN A 235 4.17 -18.26 2.40
N VAL A 236 3.50 -17.80 3.45
CA VAL A 236 4.14 -17.12 4.58
C VAL A 236 3.93 -17.91 5.86
N LEU A 237 5.02 -18.29 6.51
CA LEU A 237 5.01 -18.86 7.85
C LEU A 237 5.30 -17.76 8.87
N VAL A 238 4.35 -17.49 9.76
CA VAL A 238 4.49 -16.49 10.83
C VAL A 238 4.67 -17.20 12.16
N LEU A 239 5.75 -16.88 12.87
CA LEU A 239 6.09 -17.43 14.18
C LEU A 239 6.16 -16.32 15.23
N GLY A 240 5.55 -16.52 16.39
CA GLY A 240 5.63 -15.55 17.50
C GLY A 240 4.90 -15.99 18.75
N GLY A 241 5.12 -15.27 19.86
CA GLY A 241 4.33 -15.41 21.07
C GLY A 241 2.88 -15.04 20.82
N ARG A 242 1.93 -15.74 21.43
CA ARG A 242 0.49 -15.50 21.22
C ARG A 242 0.03 -14.08 21.55
N ASP A 243 0.77 -13.39 22.38
CA ASP A 243 0.52 -12.01 22.80
C ASP A 243 1.01 -10.95 21.80
N THR A 244 1.81 -11.32 20.81
CA THR A 244 2.39 -10.41 19.81
C THR A 244 1.86 -10.59 18.39
N LEU A 245 1.10 -11.65 18.11
CA LEU A 245 0.62 -12.00 16.77
C LEU A 245 -0.60 -11.19 16.29
N GLY A 246 -1.25 -10.45 17.22
CA GLY A 246 -2.51 -9.76 16.91
C GLY A 246 -2.42 -8.84 15.70
N ASP A 247 -1.42 -7.97 15.65
CA ASP A 247 -1.27 -6.96 14.59
C ASP A 247 -1.10 -7.60 13.19
N VAL A 248 -0.41 -8.74 13.11
CA VAL A 248 -0.23 -9.47 11.84
C VAL A 248 -1.55 -10.08 11.37
N VAL A 249 -2.28 -10.75 12.28
CA VAL A 249 -3.58 -11.35 11.95
C VAL A 249 -4.59 -10.27 11.57
N ASP A 250 -4.64 -9.18 12.33
CA ASP A 250 -5.53 -8.04 12.06
C ASP A 250 -5.23 -7.40 10.71
N SER A 251 -3.97 -7.34 10.29
CA SER A 251 -3.57 -6.82 8.98
C SER A 251 -4.06 -7.71 7.83
N VAL A 252 -3.99 -9.03 7.96
CA VAL A 252 -4.54 -9.97 6.98
C VAL A 252 -6.06 -9.87 6.90
N VAL A 253 -6.74 -9.84 8.06
CA VAL A 253 -8.20 -9.68 8.13
C VAL A 253 -8.63 -8.36 7.52
N ALA A 254 -7.99 -7.25 7.89
CA ALA A 254 -8.30 -5.93 7.36
C ALA A 254 -8.07 -5.83 5.83
N HIS A 255 -7.08 -6.56 5.28
CA HIS A 255 -6.92 -6.68 3.84
C HIS A 255 -8.10 -7.42 3.22
N ASN A 256 -8.47 -8.57 3.76
CA ASN A 256 -9.57 -9.40 3.27
C ASN A 256 -10.93 -8.68 3.30
N GLU A 257 -11.15 -7.79 4.26
CA GLU A 257 -12.38 -6.99 4.33
C GLU A 257 -12.48 -5.91 3.24
N ARG A 258 -11.36 -5.45 2.70
CA ARG A 258 -11.27 -4.32 1.76
C ARG A 258 -10.96 -4.71 0.32
N SER A 259 -10.45 -5.91 0.10
CA SER A 259 -9.97 -6.39 -1.19
C SER A 259 -10.82 -7.55 -1.73
N GLU A 260 -10.98 -7.60 -3.05
CA GLU A 260 -11.55 -8.77 -3.73
C GLU A 260 -10.58 -9.95 -3.73
N THR A 261 -9.26 -9.67 -3.72
CA THR A 261 -8.24 -10.70 -3.61
C THR A 261 -8.09 -11.10 -2.14
N GLN A 262 -8.55 -12.31 -1.82
CA GLN A 262 -8.51 -12.85 -0.47
C GLN A 262 -7.19 -13.57 -0.20
N ILE A 263 -6.65 -13.42 0.99
CA ILE A 263 -5.51 -14.16 1.50
C ILE A 263 -6.06 -15.27 2.41
N GLU A 264 -5.82 -16.53 2.03
CA GLU A 264 -6.13 -17.67 2.91
C GLU A 264 -5.16 -17.67 4.08
N TYR A 265 -5.68 -17.83 5.31
CA TYR A 265 -4.82 -17.93 6.48
C TYR A 265 -5.32 -18.97 7.47
N SER A 266 -4.38 -19.54 8.20
CA SER A 266 -4.67 -20.48 9.29
C SER A 266 -3.83 -20.15 10.52
N MET A 267 -4.37 -20.43 11.71
CA MET A 267 -3.67 -20.24 12.97
C MET A 267 -3.62 -21.52 13.76
N LEU A 268 -2.43 -21.92 14.12
CA LEU A 268 -2.14 -23.10 14.93
C LEU A 268 -1.58 -22.66 16.29
N ASP A 269 -2.15 -23.14 17.38
CA ASP A 269 -1.67 -22.86 18.75
C ASP A 269 -0.87 -24.07 19.26
N LEU A 270 0.45 -23.90 19.35
CA LEU A 270 1.33 -24.86 20.02
C LEU A 270 1.29 -24.61 21.52
N ARG A 271 0.45 -25.38 22.19
CA ARG A 271 0.36 -25.34 23.65
C ARG A 271 1.56 -26.05 24.29
N SER A 272 1.90 -25.63 25.52
CA SER A 272 2.83 -26.36 26.38
C SER A 272 2.39 -27.80 26.53
N ALA A 273 3.36 -28.72 26.45
CA ALA A 273 3.18 -30.16 26.69
C ALA A 273 2.72 -30.44 28.12
#